data_210b9bc3f3d7b01268e218ae568fcb89
#
_entry.id   210b9bc3f3d7b01268e218ae568fcb89
#
_cell.length_a   1.000
_cell.length_b   1.000
_cell.length_c   1.000
_cell.angle_alpha   90.00
_cell.angle_beta   90.00
_cell.angle_gamma   90.00
#
_symmetry.space_group_name_H-M   'P 1'
#
loop_
_entity.id
_entity.type
_entity.pdbx_description
1 polymer ?
#
loop_
_entity_poly.entity_id
_entity_poly.type
_entity_poly.pdbx_seq_one_letter_code
_entity_poly.pdbx_strand_id
1 'polypeptide(L)'
;MKKNGGISTLGMVVIAGLIGAILWVGAAALASRQEYRRAAAITPTPSITPRTVRITEDPAYPTSTPTPRLFQMNSVGVEVQELQTRLRELGYYAGEVDGQFGGGTRGAVEAFQRQHGLDADGIAGETTLALLYSDGAQVFVPTPTPSPTPDLSTLQSGSRGDAVTRLQTRLQELGFYTGEVDGDYGKGTKSAVTVFQRQHGLDADGIAGEKTLRALYSDSAKQIVITPTPEAIAVLADSLPLLVNKDHPIDKDFVPADLVRMSDYCDSALVKIKYKNTQGVREAVDALMDMLAAAKEDGVTNWQVSAAYRSYKDQQDILESNVKNYMEKNGLSRSSALSAARKTVADPGTSEHHTGLAFDMTVPNTEAFISTPQCKWLHAHCWDYGFIVRYQKDKEDITGFLAEAWHIRYVGVEHSRVMQEKNLCLEEYLDLASPQ
;
A
#
# COMPACT_ATOMS: atom_id res chain seq x y z
N MET A 1 63.24 -2.35 -13.45
CA MET A 1 62.73 -3.42 -12.60
C MET A 1 61.18 -3.32 -12.62
N LYS A 2 60.54 -4.24 -13.32
CA LYS A 2 59.04 -4.33 -13.39
C LYS A 2 58.56 -5.07 -12.15
N LYS A 3 57.66 -4.43 -11.37
CA LYS A 3 56.92 -5.12 -10.31
C LYS A 3 55.60 -5.64 -10.90
N ASN A 4 55.47 -6.97 -10.99
CA ASN A 4 54.25 -7.67 -11.29
C ASN A 4 53.33 -7.63 -10.03
N GLY A 5 52.16 -6.99 -10.12
CA GLY A 5 51.13 -7.07 -9.12
C GLY A 5 50.30 -8.36 -9.29
N GLY A 6 50.55 -9.37 -8.47
CA GLY A 6 49.75 -10.57 -8.41
C GLY A 6 48.45 -10.29 -7.63
N ILE A 7 47.33 -10.76 -8.17
CA ILE A 7 46.03 -10.77 -7.49
C ILE A 7 46.09 -11.70 -6.29
N SER A 8 45.67 -11.23 -5.10
CA SER A 8 45.74 -12.05 -3.89
C SER A 8 44.80 -13.25 -3.95
N THR A 9 45.25 -14.38 -3.39
CA THR A 9 44.47 -15.64 -3.31
C THR A 9 43.08 -15.51 -2.69
N LEU A 10 42.86 -14.46 -1.91
CA LEU A 10 41.56 -14.14 -1.31
C LEU A 10 40.54 -13.63 -2.35
N GLY A 11 41.00 -12.90 -3.39
CA GLY A 11 40.12 -12.43 -4.48
C GLY A 11 39.64 -13.56 -5.38
N MET A 12 40.45 -14.61 -5.60
CA MET A 12 40.03 -15.78 -6.41
C MET A 12 38.98 -16.64 -5.74
N VAL A 13 38.97 -16.77 -4.42
CA VAL A 13 37.98 -17.57 -3.68
C VAL A 13 36.60 -16.90 -3.72
N VAL A 14 36.54 -15.57 -3.67
CA VAL A 14 35.25 -14.83 -3.74
C VAL A 14 34.62 -14.90 -5.14
N ILE A 15 35.45 -14.84 -6.20
CA ILE A 15 34.95 -14.93 -7.59
C ILE A 15 34.48 -16.35 -7.90
N ALA A 16 35.16 -17.38 -7.41
CA ALA A 16 34.75 -18.77 -7.58
C ALA A 16 33.44 -19.10 -6.85
N GLY A 17 33.22 -18.51 -5.66
CA GLY A 17 31.99 -18.67 -4.89
C GLY A 17 30.76 -18.05 -5.59
N LEU A 18 30.91 -16.84 -6.19
CA LEU A 18 29.85 -16.17 -6.93
C LEU A 18 29.46 -16.91 -8.22
N ILE A 19 30.39 -17.45 -8.95
CA ILE A 19 30.11 -18.21 -10.17
C ILE A 19 29.42 -19.55 -9.81
N GLY A 20 29.80 -20.20 -8.72
CA GLY A 20 29.15 -21.42 -8.22
C GLY A 20 27.70 -21.22 -7.82
N ALA A 21 27.38 -20.06 -7.15
CA ALA A 21 26.01 -19.71 -6.76
C ALA A 21 25.11 -19.40 -7.96
N ILE A 22 25.62 -18.72 -8.98
CA ILE A 22 24.87 -18.40 -10.22
C ILE A 22 24.57 -19.68 -11.02
N LEU A 23 25.51 -20.64 -11.10
CA LEU A 23 25.31 -21.92 -11.79
C LEU A 23 24.33 -22.82 -11.04
N TRP A 24 24.30 -22.77 -9.70
CA TRP A 24 23.37 -23.57 -8.90
C TRP A 24 21.94 -23.08 -9.00
N VAL A 25 21.71 -21.75 -8.99
CA VAL A 25 20.37 -21.13 -9.20
C VAL A 25 19.88 -21.40 -10.63
N GLY A 26 20.75 -21.37 -11.62
CA GLY A 26 20.41 -21.70 -13.01
C GLY A 26 20.01 -23.16 -13.19
N ALA A 27 20.70 -24.10 -12.53
CA ALA A 27 20.39 -25.52 -12.58
C ALA A 27 19.06 -25.86 -11.88
N ALA A 28 18.74 -25.20 -10.74
CA ALA A 28 17.48 -25.39 -10.04
C ALA A 28 16.28 -24.87 -10.87
N ALA A 29 16.45 -23.75 -11.58
CA ALA A 29 15.40 -23.20 -12.46
C ALA A 29 15.15 -24.07 -13.71
N LEU A 30 16.17 -24.74 -14.22
CA LEU A 30 16.04 -25.70 -15.35
C LEU A 30 15.39 -27.01 -14.91
N ALA A 31 15.70 -27.51 -13.71
CA ALA A 31 15.07 -28.71 -13.16
C ALA A 31 13.56 -28.53 -12.91
N SER A 32 13.16 -27.41 -12.33
CA SER A 32 11.74 -27.09 -12.09
C SER A 32 10.94 -26.93 -13.40
N ARG A 33 11.56 -26.40 -14.47
CA ARG A 33 10.95 -26.33 -15.80
C ARG A 33 10.77 -27.70 -16.47
N GLN A 34 11.63 -28.65 -16.18
CA GLN A 34 11.57 -30.01 -16.76
C GLN A 34 10.53 -30.87 -16.03
N GLU A 35 10.32 -30.67 -14.72
CA GLU A 35 9.24 -31.31 -13.95
C GLU A 35 7.87 -30.79 -14.38
N TYR A 36 7.72 -29.47 -14.62
CA TYR A 36 6.47 -28.91 -15.10
C TYR A 36 6.08 -29.42 -16.50
N ARG A 37 7.05 -29.72 -17.37
CA ARG A 37 6.78 -30.31 -18.69
C ARG A 37 6.45 -31.81 -18.63
N ARG A 38 6.88 -32.53 -17.60
CA ARG A 38 6.54 -33.95 -17.40
C ARG A 38 5.16 -34.14 -16.82
N ALA A 39 4.66 -33.20 -16.02
CA ALA A 39 3.31 -33.23 -15.47
C ALA A 39 2.20 -32.88 -16.51
N ALA A 40 2.57 -32.32 -17.68
CA ALA A 40 1.63 -31.96 -18.75
C ALA A 40 1.45 -33.04 -19.83
N ALA A 41 2.09 -34.19 -19.70
CA ALA A 41 1.86 -35.34 -20.60
C ALA A 41 0.66 -36.16 -20.14
N ILE A 42 -0.53 -35.72 -20.52
CA ILE A 42 -1.81 -36.39 -20.25
C ILE A 42 -1.83 -37.66 -21.16
N THR A 43 -1.82 -38.83 -20.55
CA THR A 43 -2.11 -40.09 -21.21
C THR A 43 -3.57 -40.08 -21.68
N PRO A 44 -3.87 -40.49 -22.93
CA PRO A 44 -5.27 -40.51 -23.38
C PRO A 44 -6.05 -41.56 -22.60
N THR A 45 -7.12 -41.14 -21.97
CA THR A 45 -8.10 -42.03 -21.32
C THR A 45 -8.75 -42.93 -22.37
N PRO A 46 -8.87 -44.24 -22.13
CA PRO A 46 -9.55 -45.14 -23.07
C PRO A 46 -11.03 -44.77 -23.16
N SER A 47 -11.48 -44.62 -24.41
CA SER A 47 -12.89 -44.40 -24.76
C SER A 47 -13.78 -45.52 -24.22
N ILE A 48 -14.64 -45.20 -23.29
CA ILE A 48 -15.65 -46.16 -22.80
C ILE A 48 -16.85 -46.08 -23.72
N THR A 49 -17.07 -47.13 -24.50
CA THR A 49 -18.28 -47.32 -25.28
C THR A 49 -19.47 -47.45 -24.32
N PRO A 50 -20.57 -46.72 -24.53
CA PRO A 50 -21.75 -46.86 -23.63
C PRO A 50 -22.38 -48.25 -23.79
N ARG A 51 -22.26 -49.01 -22.72
CA ARG A 51 -22.98 -50.31 -22.61
C ARG A 51 -24.43 -50.02 -22.24
N THR A 52 -25.32 -50.21 -23.16
CA THR A 52 -26.76 -50.15 -22.92
C THR A 52 -27.15 -51.24 -21.91
N VAL A 53 -27.42 -50.88 -20.68
CA VAL A 53 -27.98 -51.77 -19.68
C VAL A 53 -29.50 -51.65 -19.82
N ARG A 54 -30.14 -52.72 -20.28
CA ARG A 54 -31.60 -52.86 -20.16
C ARG A 54 -31.93 -53.06 -18.68
N ILE A 55 -32.57 -52.07 -18.09
CA ILE A 55 -33.16 -52.19 -16.75
C ILE A 55 -34.49 -52.93 -16.94
N THR A 56 -34.54 -54.16 -16.49
CA THR A 56 -35.82 -54.87 -16.28
C THR A 56 -36.44 -54.31 -15.00
N GLU A 57 -37.62 -53.73 -15.12
CA GLU A 57 -38.40 -53.26 -13.96
C GLU A 57 -38.73 -54.41 -13.04
N ASP A 58 -38.23 -54.35 -11.80
CA ASP A 58 -38.64 -55.23 -10.69
C ASP A 58 -39.75 -54.54 -9.89
N PRO A 59 -40.97 -55.10 -9.80
CA PRO A 59 -42.15 -54.39 -9.27
C PRO A 59 -42.29 -54.40 -7.74
N ALA A 60 -41.21 -54.47 -6.98
CA ALA A 60 -41.30 -54.71 -5.55
C ALA A 60 -40.57 -53.71 -4.62
N TYR A 61 -40.31 -52.44 -5.05
CA TYR A 61 -39.88 -51.43 -4.11
C TYR A 61 -40.92 -50.32 -4.00
N PRO A 62 -41.35 -49.94 -2.78
CA PRO A 62 -42.19 -48.78 -2.61
C PRO A 62 -41.44 -47.54 -3.03
N THR A 63 -41.99 -46.81 -4.00
CA THR A 63 -41.50 -45.46 -4.36
C THR A 63 -41.54 -44.58 -3.13
N SER A 64 -40.38 -44.42 -2.48
CA SER A 64 -40.20 -43.36 -1.50
C SER A 64 -40.43 -42.04 -2.23
N THR A 65 -41.42 -41.29 -1.83
CA THR A 65 -41.67 -39.91 -2.24
C THR A 65 -40.33 -39.17 -1.99
N PRO A 66 -39.72 -38.54 -3.01
CA PRO A 66 -38.46 -37.85 -2.79
C PRO A 66 -38.67 -36.74 -1.76
N THR A 67 -37.98 -36.82 -0.65
CA THR A 67 -37.95 -35.74 0.33
C THR A 67 -37.51 -34.48 -0.40
N PRO A 68 -38.25 -33.36 -0.32
CA PRO A 68 -37.88 -32.15 -1.03
C PRO A 68 -36.46 -31.75 -0.63
N ARG A 69 -35.54 -31.67 -1.62
CA ARG A 69 -34.17 -31.24 -1.39
C ARG A 69 -34.20 -29.74 -1.01
N LEU A 70 -33.65 -29.43 0.16
CA LEU A 70 -33.59 -28.08 0.68
C LEU A 70 -32.21 -27.86 1.27
N PHE A 71 -31.48 -26.84 0.78
CA PHE A 71 -30.18 -26.44 1.31
C PHE A 71 -30.24 -25.01 1.87
N GLN A 72 -29.77 -24.86 3.09
CA GLN A 72 -29.79 -23.61 3.85
C GLN A 72 -28.53 -23.51 4.75
N MET A 73 -28.38 -22.44 5.49
CA MET A 73 -27.29 -22.25 6.44
C MET A 73 -27.04 -23.53 7.26
N ASN A 74 -25.78 -23.94 7.33
CA ASN A 74 -25.26 -25.14 7.99
C ASN A 74 -25.61 -26.47 7.30
N SER A 75 -26.22 -26.50 6.13
CA SER A 75 -26.26 -27.72 5.30
C SER A 75 -24.80 -28.07 4.88
N VAL A 76 -24.49 -29.37 4.91
CA VAL A 76 -23.17 -29.87 4.52
C VAL A 76 -23.27 -31.10 3.67
N GLY A 77 -22.34 -31.34 2.76
CA GLY A 77 -22.28 -32.56 1.96
C GLY A 77 -21.90 -32.32 0.50
N VAL A 78 -21.87 -33.43 -0.25
CA VAL A 78 -21.52 -33.43 -1.68
C VAL A 78 -22.53 -32.64 -2.50
N GLU A 79 -23.81 -32.72 -2.12
CA GLU A 79 -24.88 -31.97 -2.79
C GLU A 79 -24.73 -30.45 -2.63
N VAL A 80 -24.15 -30.00 -1.51
CA VAL A 80 -23.78 -28.57 -1.31
C VAL A 80 -22.57 -28.19 -2.20
N GLN A 81 -21.61 -29.11 -2.40
CA GLN A 81 -20.52 -28.89 -3.35
C GLN A 81 -21.03 -28.76 -4.79
N GLU A 82 -22.00 -29.62 -5.17
CA GLU A 82 -22.65 -29.53 -6.49
C GLU A 82 -23.36 -28.18 -6.66
N LEU A 83 -24.09 -27.73 -5.66
CA LEU A 83 -24.76 -26.43 -5.63
C LEU A 83 -23.75 -25.28 -5.76
N GLN A 84 -22.69 -25.28 -4.95
CA GLN A 84 -21.61 -24.28 -5.00
C GLN A 84 -20.91 -24.27 -6.36
N THR A 85 -20.65 -25.46 -6.92
CA THR A 85 -20.04 -25.60 -8.24
C THR A 85 -20.91 -24.95 -9.31
N ARG A 86 -22.23 -25.27 -9.31
CA ARG A 86 -23.16 -24.72 -10.29
C ARG A 86 -23.33 -23.21 -10.16
N LEU A 87 -23.43 -22.69 -8.94
CA LEU A 87 -23.47 -21.24 -8.68
C LEU A 87 -22.18 -20.54 -9.15
N ARG A 88 -21.02 -21.21 -9.01
CA ARG A 88 -19.75 -20.70 -9.50
C ARG A 88 -19.64 -20.71 -11.02
N GLU A 89 -20.09 -21.76 -11.69
CA GLU A 89 -20.16 -21.83 -13.16
C GLU A 89 -21.01 -20.71 -13.74
N LEU A 90 -22.09 -20.37 -13.05
CA LEU A 90 -22.98 -19.26 -13.46
C LEU A 90 -22.50 -17.89 -12.97
N GLY A 91 -21.38 -17.80 -12.23
CA GLY A 91 -20.78 -16.55 -11.77
C GLY A 91 -21.36 -15.97 -10.48
N TYR A 92 -22.31 -16.64 -9.81
CA TYR A 92 -22.90 -16.17 -8.54
C TYR A 92 -22.04 -16.45 -7.30
N TYR A 93 -21.12 -17.41 -7.37
CA TYR A 93 -20.29 -17.83 -6.25
C TYR A 93 -18.80 -17.73 -6.58
N ALA A 94 -18.07 -16.93 -5.81
CA ALA A 94 -16.63 -16.75 -5.96
C ALA A 94 -15.81 -17.47 -4.85
N GLY A 95 -16.51 -18.07 -3.85
CA GLY A 95 -15.87 -18.74 -2.73
C GLY A 95 -15.32 -20.13 -3.07
N GLU A 96 -14.70 -20.79 -2.09
CA GLU A 96 -14.22 -22.17 -2.19
C GLU A 96 -15.40 -23.15 -2.20
N VAL A 97 -15.32 -24.20 -3.03
CA VAL A 97 -16.30 -25.27 -3.09
C VAL A 97 -15.96 -26.29 -2.00
N ASP A 98 -16.36 -25.99 -0.78
CA ASP A 98 -16.01 -26.74 0.43
C ASP A 98 -17.12 -27.69 0.91
N GLY A 99 -18.30 -27.64 0.30
CA GLY A 99 -19.46 -28.45 0.70
C GLY A 99 -20.11 -27.95 1.98
N GLN A 100 -19.84 -26.72 2.42
CA GLN A 100 -20.49 -26.12 3.58
C GLN A 100 -21.37 -24.95 3.13
N PHE A 101 -22.65 -24.99 3.45
CA PHE A 101 -23.56 -23.89 3.14
C PHE A 101 -23.39 -22.76 4.16
N GLY A 102 -22.37 -21.94 3.96
CA GLY A 102 -22.05 -20.76 4.77
C GLY A 102 -22.69 -19.49 4.23
N GLY A 103 -22.27 -18.33 4.81
CA GLY A 103 -22.75 -17.00 4.39
C GLY A 103 -22.49 -16.68 2.92
N GLY A 104 -21.33 -17.09 2.38
CA GLY A 104 -21.00 -16.92 0.96
C GLY A 104 -21.93 -17.71 0.03
N THR A 105 -22.23 -18.96 0.35
CA THR A 105 -23.17 -19.79 -0.42
C THR A 105 -24.58 -19.23 -0.34
N ARG A 106 -25.01 -18.79 0.85
CA ARG A 106 -26.31 -18.13 1.04
C ARG A 106 -26.43 -16.87 0.17
N GLY A 107 -25.43 -15.99 0.20
CA GLY A 107 -25.42 -14.77 -0.61
C GLY A 107 -25.49 -15.05 -2.12
N ALA A 108 -24.81 -16.11 -2.59
CA ALA A 108 -24.87 -16.55 -3.97
C ALA A 108 -26.25 -17.06 -4.36
N VAL A 109 -26.93 -17.83 -3.49
CA VAL A 109 -28.30 -18.26 -3.69
C VAL A 109 -29.27 -17.08 -3.72
N GLU A 110 -29.15 -16.13 -2.80
CA GLU A 110 -29.94 -14.90 -2.80
C GLU A 110 -29.78 -14.08 -4.07
N ALA A 111 -28.54 -13.97 -4.58
CA ALA A 111 -28.24 -13.26 -5.82
C ALA A 111 -28.87 -13.96 -7.04
N PHE A 112 -28.79 -15.30 -7.09
CA PHE A 112 -29.44 -16.10 -8.11
C PHE A 112 -30.97 -15.92 -8.06
N GLN A 113 -31.57 -16.03 -6.88
CA GLN A 113 -33.00 -15.86 -6.68
C GLN A 113 -33.48 -14.48 -7.14
N ARG A 114 -32.78 -13.41 -6.74
CA ARG A 114 -33.10 -12.03 -7.17
C ARG A 114 -33.07 -11.87 -8.69
N GLN A 115 -32.04 -12.37 -9.36
CA GLN A 115 -31.90 -12.22 -10.80
C GLN A 115 -33.01 -12.97 -11.56
N HIS A 116 -33.53 -14.04 -10.97
CA HIS A 116 -34.57 -14.87 -11.58
C HIS A 116 -35.98 -14.55 -11.07
N GLY A 117 -36.17 -13.48 -10.28
CA GLY A 117 -37.46 -13.05 -9.78
C GLY A 117 -38.07 -14.00 -8.75
N LEU A 118 -37.23 -14.78 -8.06
CA LEU A 118 -37.67 -15.62 -6.92
C LEU A 118 -37.56 -14.83 -5.62
N ASP A 119 -38.24 -15.29 -4.57
CA ASP A 119 -38.02 -14.77 -3.23
C ASP A 119 -36.57 -15.01 -2.81
N ALA A 120 -35.84 -13.94 -2.52
CA ALA A 120 -34.42 -14.00 -2.20
C ALA A 120 -34.21 -14.30 -0.69
N ASP A 121 -34.64 -15.47 -0.24
CA ASP A 121 -34.55 -15.95 1.14
C ASP A 121 -33.18 -16.60 1.46
N GLY A 122 -32.40 -16.88 0.44
CA GLY A 122 -31.11 -17.57 0.56
C GLY A 122 -31.24 -19.06 0.85
N ILE A 123 -32.39 -19.64 0.60
CA ILE A 123 -32.66 -21.06 0.77
C ILE A 123 -32.80 -21.71 -0.60
N ALA A 124 -31.95 -22.68 -0.92
CA ALA A 124 -32.04 -23.41 -2.16
C ALA A 124 -33.08 -24.54 -2.04
N GLY A 125 -34.34 -24.15 -2.15
CA GLY A 125 -35.49 -25.06 -2.18
C GLY A 125 -35.77 -25.62 -3.57
N GLU A 126 -36.83 -26.40 -3.72
CA GLU A 126 -37.19 -27.10 -4.96
C GLU A 126 -37.26 -26.17 -6.17
N THR A 127 -37.92 -25.03 -6.05
CA THR A 127 -38.06 -24.03 -7.13
C THR A 127 -36.70 -23.44 -7.54
N THR A 128 -35.88 -23.07 -6.55
CA THR A 128 -34.53 -22.52 -6.79
C THR A 128 -33.63 -23.54 -7.47
N LEU A 129 -33.65 -24.80 -6.98
CA LEU A 129 -32.84 -25.88 -7.55
C LEU A 129 -33.29 -26.27 -8.95
N ALA A 130 -34.60 -26.39 -9.18
CA ALA A 130 -35.14 -26.69 -10.50
C ALA A 130 -34.71 -25.64 -11.53
N LEU A 131 -34.74 -24.36 -11.20
CA LEU A 131 -34.31 -23.28 -12.08
C LEU A 131 -32.79 -23.24 -12.26
N LEU A 132 -32.04 -23.42 -11.19
CA LEU A 132 -30.55 -23.39 -11.20
C LEU A 132 -29.96 -24.46 -12.12
N TYR A 133 -30.57 -25.63 -12.20
CA TYR A 133 -30.11 -26.73 -13.04
C TYR A 133 -30.83 -26.83 -14.39
N SER A 134 -31.71 -25.88 -14.70
CA SER A 134 -32.39 -25.80 -16.00
C SER A 134 -31.57 -25.05 -17.03
N ASP A 135 -31.95 -25.17 -18.31
CA ASP A 135 -31.42 -24.36 -19.41
C ASP A 135 -31.83 -22.88 -19.31
N GLY A 136 -32.79 -22.56 -18.44
CA GLY A 136 -33.20 -21.18 -18.15
C GLY A 136 -32.35 -20.47 -17.10
N ALA A 137 -31.38 -21.14 -16.50
CA ALA A 137 -30.45 -20.50 -15.55
C ALA A 137 -29.55 -19.50 -16.24
N GLN A 138 -29.75 -18.23 -15.96
CA GLN A 138 -28.94 -17.15 -16.54
C GLN A 138 -27.59 -17.02 -15.80
N VAL A 139 -26.54 -16.69 -16.54
CA VAL A 139 -25.24 -16.30 -15.97
C VAL A 139 -25.44 -15.03 -15.15
N PHE A 140 -24.71 -14.91 -14.06
CA PHE A 140 -24.76 -13.73 -13.21
C PHE A 140 -24.44 -12.47 -14.03
N VAL A 141 -25.43 -11.62 -14.16
CA VAL A 141 -25.27 -10.27 -14.64
C VAL A 141 -25.25 -9.40 -13.39
N PRO A 142 -24.16 -8.74 -13.03
CA PRO A 142 -24.18 -7.81 -11.92
C PRO A 142 -25.23 -6.75 -12.20
N THR A 143 -26.44 -6.98 -11.72
CA THR A 143 -27.45 -5.93 -11.70
C THR A 143 -26.89 -4.89 -10.74
N PRO A 144 -26.78 -3.61 -11.12
CA PRO A 144 -26.46 -2.60 -10.13
C PRO A 144 -27.53 -2.77 -9.06
N THR A 145 -27.14 -3.33 -7.90
CA THR A 145 -27.98 -3.31 -6.70
C THR A 145 -28.42 -1.86 -6.58
N PRO A 146 -29.72 -1.53 -6.48
CA PRO A 146 -30.10 -0.18 -6.13
C PRO A 146 -29.32 0.11 -4.87
N SER A 147 -28.27 0.92 -5.02
CA SER A 147 -27.43 1.34 -3.90
C SER A 147 -28.43 1.85 -2.88
N PRO A 148 -28.47 1.35 -1.64
CA PRO A 148 -29.34 1.91 -0.64
C PRO A 148 -29.10 3.41 -0.75
N THR A 149 -30.17 4.19 -0.89
CA THR A 149 -30.07 5.66 -1.04
C THR A 149 -28.96 6.10 -0.11
N PRO A 150 -27.83 6.65 -0.62
CA PRO A 150 -26.66 6.85 0.23
C PRO A 150 -27.13 7.69 1.41
N ASP A 151 -26.87 7.21 2.61
CA ASP A 151 -26.99 8.06 3.79
C ASP A 151 -26.04 9.23 3.58
N LEU A 152 -26.61 10.38 3.23
CA LEU A 152 -25.85 11.61 2.93
C LEU A 152 -25.54 12.39 4.19
N SER A 153 -25.71 11.79 5.37
CA SER A 153 -25.26 12.36 6.63
C SER A 153 -23.77 12.64 6.55
N THR A 154 -23.37 13.81 6.97
CA THR A 154 -21.96 14.23 6.97
C THR A 154 -21.13 13.31 7.85
N LEU A 155 -20.09 12.72 7.26
CA LEU A 155 -19.08 11.91 7.94
C LEU A 155 -17.76 12.68 8.02
N GLN A 156 -17.15 12.68 9.20
CA GLN A 156 -15.91 13.41 9.48
C GLN A 156 -15.10 12.68 10.56
N SER A 157 -13.91 13.17 10.87
CA SER A 157 -13.06 12.61 11.93
C SER A 157 -13.85 12.38 13.21
N GLY A 158 -13.81 11.14 13.70
CA GLY A 158 -14.55 10.68 14.88
C GLY A 158 -15.94 10.10 14.59
N SER A 159 -16.46 10.16 13.34
CA SER A 159 -17.65 9.40 12.94
C SER A 159 -17.36 7.89 12.97
N ARG A 160 -18.38 7.05 13.31
CA ARG A 160 -18.23 5.60 13.44
C ARG A 160 -19.44 4.83 12.94
N GLY A 161 -19.22 3.54 12.61
CA GLY A 161 -20.25 2.57 12.28
C GLY A 161 -20.46 2.37 10.79
N ASP A 162 -21.58 1.72 10.41
CA ASP A 162 -21.84 1.20 9.06
C ASP A 162 -21.74 2.23 7.93
N ALA A 163 -22.07 3.49 8.21
CA ALA A 163 -21.94 4.57 7.22
C ALA A 163 -20.46 4.84 6.88
N VAL A 164 -19.57 4.79 7.88
CA VAL A 164 -18.12 4.93 7.69
C VAL A 164 -17.56 3.68 7.01
N THR A 165 -17.99 2.48 7.39
CA THR A 165 -17.63 1.23 6.73
C THR A 165 -17.93 1.28 5.23
N ARG A 166 -19.14 1.72 4.85
CA ARG A 166 -19.51 1.90 3.44
C ARG A 166 -18.66 2.93 2.71
N LEU A 167 -18.36 4.04 3.37
CA LEU A 167 -17.48 5.08 2.84
C LEU A 167 -16.07 4.53 2.57
N GLN A 168 -15.47 3.87 3.54
CA GLN A 168 -14.13 3.26 3.44
C GLN A 168 -14.09 2.20 2.33
N THR A 169 -15.09 1.31 2.29
CA THR A 169 -15.21 0.29 1.23
C THR A 169 -15.24 0.94 -0.15
N ARG A 170 -16.07 1.98 -0.33
CA ARG A 170 -16.19 2.64 -1.62
C ARG A 170 -14.92 3.38 -2.02
N LEU A 171 -14.27 4.05 -1.08
CA LEU A 171 -12.96 4.67 -1.30
C LEU A 171 -11.87 3.63 -1.63
N GLN A 172 -11.93 2.44 -1.03
CA GLN A 172 -11.03 1.33 -1.32
C GLN A 172 -11.27 0.75 -2.73
N GLU A 173 -12.54 0.53 -3.13
CA GLU A 173 -12.91 0.10 -4.49
C GLU A 173 -12.40 1.06 -5.57
N LEU A 174 -12.40 2.35 -5.27
CA LEU A 174 -11.91 3.40 -6.16
C LEU A 174 -10.40 3.64 -6.02
N GLY A 175 -9.71 2.95 -5.12
CA GLY A 175 -8.27 3.02 -4.90
C GLY A 175 -7.80 4.19 -4.03
N PHE A 176 -8.69 5.00 -3.47
CA PHE A 176 -8.33 6.13 -2.60
C PHE A 176 -7.98 5.73 -1.17
N TYR A 177 -8.44 4.55 -0.70
CA TYR A 177 -8.21 4.07 0.65
C TYR A 177 -7.51 2.72 0.63
N THR A 178 -6.42 2.58 1.39
CA THR A 178 -5.62 1.34 1.49
C THR A 178 -5.59 0.78 2.92
N GLY A 179 -6.21 1.50 3.87
CA GLY A 179 -6.31 1.05 5.25
C GLY A 179 -7.37 -0.05 5.46
N GLU A 180 -7.46 -0.55 6.67
CA GLU A 180 -8.51 -1.49 7.09
C GLU A 180 -9.88 -0.82 7.08
N VAL A 181 -10.90 -1.54 6.62
CA VAL A 181 -12.30 -1.09 6.65
C VAL A 181 -12.86 -1.39 8.04
N ASP A 182 -12.55 -0.52 8.99
CA ASP A 182 -12.82 -0.68 10.43
C ASP A 182 -14.10 0.02 10.92
N GLY A 183 -14.70 0.85 10.07
CA GLY A 183 -15.86 1.65 10.42
C GLY A 183 -15.55 2.87 11.30
N ASP A 184 -14.28 3.22 11.48
CA ASP A 184 -13.83 4.42 12.20
C ASP A 184 -13.33 5.48 11.21
N TYR A 185 -13.91 6.70 11.27
CA TYR A 185 -13.44 7.81 10.46
C TYR A 185 -12.17 8.41 11.08
N GLY A 186 -11.07 7.67 10.94
CA GLY A 186 -9.76 8.09 11.36
C GLY A 186 -9.04 9.01 10.37
N LYS A 187 -7.76 9.25 10.60
CA LYS A 187 -6.93 10.11 9.75
C LYS A 187 -6.76 9.52 8.33
N GLY A 188 -6.61 8.21 8.21
CA GLY A 188 -6.52 7.52 6.91
C GLY A 188 -7.76 7.72 6.06
N THR A 189 -8.95 7.60 6.67
CA THR A 189 -10.23 7.87 6.00
C THR A 189 -10.34 9.34 5.59
N LYS A 190 -9.94 10.27 6.47
CA LYS A 190 -9.90 11.71 6.16
C LYS A 190 -8.99 12.01 4.97
N SER A 191 -7.77 11.46 4.96
CA SER A 191 -6.83 11.63 3.85
C SER A 191 -7.41 11.12 2.54
N ALA A 192 -7.98 9.91 2.53
CA ALA A 192 -8.62 9.33 1.36
C ALA A 192 -9.76 10.19 0.81
N VAL A 193 -10.61 10.73 1.69
CA VAL A 193 -11.69 11.66 1.32
C VAL A 193 -11.11 12.95 0.72
N THR A 194 -10.06 13.51 1.31
CA THR A 194 -9.41 14.73 0.80
C THR A 194 -8.86 14.52 -0.61
N VAL A 195 -8.18 13.39 -0.86
CA VAL A 195 -7.65 13.04 -2.19
C VAL A 195 -8.78 12.85 -3.19
N PHE A 196 -9.85 12.14 -2.80
CA PHE A 196 -11.04 11.97 -3.63
C PHE A 196 -11.67 13.33 -4.00
N GLN A 197 -11.85 14.21 -3.02
CA GLN A 197 -12.41 15.55 -3.23
C GLN A 197 -11.60 16.35 -4.23
N ARG A 198 -10.28 16.40 -4.09
CA ARG A 198 -9.38 17.10 -5.03
C ARG A 198 -9.54 16.57 -6.46
N GLN A 199 -9.47 15.25 -6.64
CA GLN A 199 -9.58 14.64 -7.98
C GLN A 199 -10.94 14.90 -8.62
N HIS A 200 -11.99 15.12 -7.82
CA HIS A 200 -13.35 15.40 -8.31
C HIS A 200 -13.73 16.90 -8.29
N GLY A 201 -12.76 17.80 -8.04
CA GLY A 201 -12.99 19.25 -8.05
C GLY A 201 -13.92 19.74 -6.93
N LEU A 202 -13.90 19.03 -5.78
CA LEU A 202 -14.66 19.40 -4.58
C LEU A 202 -13.75 20.12 -3.58
N ASP A 203 -14.35 20.81 -2.61
CA ASP A 203 -13.62 21.40 -1.48
C ASP A 203 -12.90 20.27 -0.71
N ALA A 204 -11.57 20.28 -0.69
CA ALA A 204 -10.74 19.20 -0.15
C ALA A 204 -10.52 19.38 1.37
N ASP A 205 -11.61 19.40 2.13
CA ASP A 205 -11.62 19.61 3.59
C ASP A 205 -11.52 18.28 4.38
N GLY A 206 -11.61 17.16 3.69
CA GLY A 206 -11.62 15.85 4.30
C GLY A 206 -12.88 15.57 5.11
N ILE A 207 -14.00 16.23 4.78
CA ILE A 207 -15.33 16.00 5.35
C ILE A 207 -16.21 15.41 4.25
N ALA A 208 -16.69 14.19 4.45
CA ALA A 208 -17.59 13.55 3.50
C ALA A 208 -19.02 14.07 3.69
N GLY A 209 -19.26 15.32 3.25
CA GLY A 209 -20.58 15.94 3.22
C GLY A 209 -21.40 15.47 2.02
N GLU A 210 -22.64 16.00 1.87
CA GLU A 210 -23.58 15.59 0.84
C GLU A 210 -23.00 15.61 -0.58
N LYS A 211 -22.25 16.66 -0.96
CA LYS A 211 -21.63 16.77 -2.28
C LYS A 211 -20.59 15.68 -2.51
N THR A 212 -19.76 15.43 -1.51
CA THR A 212 -18.72 14.41 -1.55
C THR A 212 -19.33 13.00 -1.66
N LEU A 213 -20.32 12.70 -0.84
CA LEU A 213 -21.00 11.39 -0.84
C LEU A 213 -21.77 11.15 -2.15
N ARG A 214 -22.43 12.16 -2.69
CA ARG A 214 -23.08 12.07 -4.01
C ARG A 214 -22.08 11.78 -5.12
N ALA A 215 -20.94 12.45 -5.13
CA ALA A 215 -19.88 12.20 -6.11
C ALA A 215 -19.29 10.80 -5.95
N LEU A 216 -19.01 10.38 -4.70
CA LEU A 216 -18.40 9.09 -4.39
C LEU A 216 -19.28 7.88 -4.79
N TYR A 217 -20.58 7.98 -4.57
CA TYR A 217 -21.53 6.91 -4.88
C TYR A 217 -22.16 7.03 -6.27
N SER A 218 -21.74 8.02 -7.07
CA SER A 218 -22.21 8.15 -8.45
C SER A 218 -21.53 7.13 -9.37
N ASP A 219 -22.20 6.78 -10.48
CA ASP A 219 -21.61 5.97 -11.54
C ASP A 219 -20.46 6.68 -12.29
N SER A 220 -20.35 7.99 -12.10
CA SER A 220 -19.28 8.83 -12.66
C SER A 220 -18.07 8.96 -11.72
N ALA A 221 -18.10 8.35 -10.54
CA ALA A 221 -16.97 8.33 -9.62
C ALA A 221 -15.77 7.65 -10.29
N LYS A 222 -14.70 8.41 -10.49
CA LYS A 222 -13.48 7.91 -11.13
C LYS A 222 -12.61 7.19 -10.09
N GLN A 223 -11.99 6.11 -10.50
CA GLN A 223 -10.90 5.51 -9.73
C GLN A 223 -9.78 6.52 -9.54
N ILE A 224 -8.98 6.32 -8.50
CA ILE A 224 -7.80 7.15 -8.30
C ILE A 224 -6.91 7.04 -9.56
N VAL A 225 -6.59 8.17 -10.13
CA VAL A 225 -5.66 8.22 -11.25
C VAL A 225 -4.26 8.27 -10.65
N ILE A 226 -3.66 7.11 -10.45
CA ILE A 226 -2.27 7.00 -9.97
C ILE A 226 -1.30 7.15 -11.14
N THR A 227 -1.78 7.01 -12.39
CA THR A 227 -0.95 7.24 -13.57
C THR A 227 -0.78 8.75 -13.74
N PRO A 228 0.40 9.31 -13.49
CA PRO A 228 0.62 10.73 -13.70
C PRO A 228 0.73 10.96 -15.22
N THR A 229 -0.41 11.21 -15.83
CA THR A 229 -0.36 11.97 -17.08
C THR A 229 0.11 13.40 -16.75
N PRO A 230 0.70 14.13 -17.66
CA PRO A 230 1.00 15.55 -17.43
C PRO A 230 -0.19 16.35 -16.90
N GLU A 231 -1.43 15.95 -17.28
CA GLU A 231 -2.66 16.56 -16.77
C GLU A 231 -2.95 16.22 -15.30
N ALA A 232 -2.65 15.00 -14.84
CA ALA A 232 -2.82 14.61 -13.43
C ALA A 232 -1.83 15.34 -12.52
N ILE A 233 -0.60 15.56 -12.98
CA ILE A 233 0.40 16.38 -12.28
C ILE A 233 -0.04 17.87 -12.29
N ALA A 234 -0.64 18.36 -13.37
CA ALA A 234 -1.17 19.72 -13.44
C ALA A 234 -2.30 19.98 -12.43
N VAL A 235 -3.12 18.97 -12.08
CA VAL A 235 -4.14 19.07 -11.02
C VAL A 235 -3.50 19.24 -9.63
N LEU A 236 -2.28 18.72 -9.43
CA LEU A 236 -1.52 18.85 -8.17
C LEU A 236 -0.65 20.11 -8.14
N ALA A 237 -0.60 20.92 -9.21
CA ALA A 237 0.30 22.07 -9.33
C ALA A 237 0.12 23.12 -8.22
N ASP A 238 -1.10 23.31 -7.71
CA ASP A 238 -1.39 24.25 -6.63
C ASP A 238 -0.94 23.76 -5.24
N SER A 239 -0.54 22.50 -5.12
CA SER A 239 -0.14 21.86 -3.85
C SER A 239 1.25 21.21 -3.91
N LEU A 240 2.08 21.59 -4.90
CA LEU A 240 3.41 20.99 -5.07
C LEU A 240 4.27 21.10 -3.81
N PRO A 241 5.01 20.04 -3.45
CA PRO A 241 5.90 20.07 -2.30
C PRO A 241 7.02 21.12 -2.46
N LEU A 242 7.27 21.84 -1.38
CA LEU A 242 8.38 22.81 -1.33
C LEU A 242 9.73 22.09 -1.53
N LEU A 243 10.46 22.45 -2.57
CA LEU A 243 11.84 22.01 -2.77
C LEU A 243 12.78 22.89 -1.94
N VAL A 244 13.62 22.26 -1.15
CA VAL A 244 14.71 22.91 -0.42
C VAL A 244 16.01 22.13 -0.69
N ASN A 245 16.94 22.75 -1.37
CA ASN A 245 18.26 22.20 -1.66
C ASN A 245 19.25 23.35 -1.92
N LYS A 246 20.46 23.05 -2.42
CA LYS A 246 21.51 24.05 -2.70
C LYS A 246 21.08 25.12 -3.71
N ASP A 247 20.20 24.79 -4.64
CA ASP A 247 19.74 25.66 -5.72
C ASP A 247 18.43 26.38 -5.35
N HIS A 248 17.72 25.90 -4.33
CA HIS A 248 16.47 26.43 -3.81
C HIS A 248 16.57 26.64 -2.29
N PRO A 249 17.39 27.63 -1.84
CA PRO A 249 17.52 27.91 -0.42
C PRO A 249 16.28 28.65 0.10
N ILE A 250 15.95 28.41 1.37
CA ILE A 250 14.92 29.19 2.08
C ILE A 250 15.56 30.36 2.86
N ASP A 251 14.74 31.36 3.16
CA ASP A 251 15.15 32.53 3.93
C ASP A 251 15.62 32.12 5.35
N LYS A 252 16.61 32.87 5.86
CA LYS A 252 17.18 32.63 7.21
C LYS A 252 16.17 32.79 8.33
N ASP A 253 15.14 33.60 8.12
CA ASP A 253 14.09 33.91 9.08
C ASP A 253 12.84 33.00 8.89
N PHE A 254 12.91 32.03 7.95
CA PHE A 254 11.85 31.09 7.70
C PHE A 254 11.62 30.18 8.93
N VAL A 255 10.38 30.16 9.40
CA VAL A 255 9.90 29.25 10.44
C VAL A 255 8.59 28.62 9.95
N PRO A 256 8.50 27.30 9.87
CA PRO A 256 7.26 26.65 9.46
C PRO A 256 6.10 26.99 10.41
N ALA A 257 4.91 27.12 9.85
CA ALA A 257 3.71 27.19 10.67
C ALA A 257 3.42 25.85 11.36
N ASP A 258 2.67 25.88 12.44
CA ASP A 258 2.14 24.71 13.16
C ASP A 258 3.18 23.68 13.60
N LEU A 259 4.34 24.14 14.10
CA LEU A 259 5.34 23.29 14.74
C LEU A 259 4.82 22.77 16.07
N VAL A 260 4.88 21.45 16.25
CA VAL A 260 4.59 20.77 17.52
C VAL A 260 5.85 20.20 18.14
N ARG A 261 5.95 20.23 19.48
CA ARG A 261 7.04 19.54 20.18
C ARG A 261 6.74 18.05 20.21
N MET A 262 7.56 17.28 19.53
CA MET A 262 7.32 15.85 19.34
C MET A 262 7.33 15.05 20.64
N SER A 263 8.14 15.43 21.65
CA SER A 263 8.14 14.74 22.95
C SER A 263 6.82 14.84 23.71
N ASP A 264 6.04 15.87 23.44
CA ASP A 264 4.77 16.13 24.13
C ASP A 264 3.56 15.70 23.28
N TYR A 265 3.78 15.48 21.99
CA TYR A 265 2.75 15.21 21.00
C TYR A 265 2.71 13.75 20.53
N CYS A 266 3.87 13.11 20.36
CA CYS A 266 3.95 11.75 19.84
C CYS A 266 3.62 10.69 20.92
N ASP A 267 3.00 9.59 20.48
CA ASP A 267 2.84 8.42 21.34
C ASP A 267 4.20 7.75 21.61
N SER A 268 4.63 7.79 22.86
CA SER A 268 5.88 7.18 23.30
C SER A 268 5.91 5.65 23.21
N ALA A 269 4.75 5.00 23.03
CA ALA A 269 4.65 3.57 22.77
C ALA A 269 5.00 3.21 21.30
N LEU A 270 4.99 4.19 20.40
CA LEU A 270 5.34 4.03 18.98
C LEU A 270 6.78 4.48 18.70
N VAL A 271 7.20 5.63 19.27
CA VAL A 271 8.47 6.24 18.91
C VAL A 271 9.16 6.92 20.10
N LYS A 272 10.47 6.82 20.16
CA LYS A 272 11.31 7.59 21.09
C LYS A 272 11.78 8.86 20.41
N ILE A 273 11.71 10.00 21.08
CA ILE A 273 12.26 11.26 20.60
C ILE A 273 13.60 11.48 21.29
N LYS A 274 14.68 11.49 20.49
CA LYS A 274 16.06 11.53 21.02
C LYS A 274 16.34 12.79 21.81
N TYR A 275 15.88 13.94 21.35
CA TYR A 275 16.09 15.23 22.00
C TYR A 275 14.74 15.86 22.36
N LYS A 276 14.59 16.27 23.64
CA LYS A 276 13.32 16.75 24.21
C LYS A 276 12.69 17.91 23.42
N ASN A 277 13.51 18.78 22.82
CA ASN A 277 13.03 19.97 22.11
C ASN A 277 12.84 19.74 20.59
N THR A 278 12.94 18.51 20.12
CA THR A 278 12.67 18.18 18.70
C THR A 278 11.25 18.58 18.33
N GLN A 279 11.12 19.32 17.21
CA GLN A 279 9.84 19.80 16.69
C GLN A 279 9.64 19.31 15.25
N GLY A 280 8.39 19.21 14.81
CA GLY A 280 8.00 18.92 13.43
C GLY A 280 6.66 19.60 13.12
N VAL A 281 6.36 19.80 11.86
CA VAL A 281 5.05 20.30 11.43
C VAL A 281 3.99 19.25 11.79
N ARG A 282 2.89 19.70 12.40
CA ARG A 282 1.83 18.84 12.95
C ARG A 282 1.36 17.79 11.94
N GLU A 283 1.01 18.21 10.73
CA GLU A 283 0.52 17.30 9.68
C GLU A 283 1.51 16.16 9.39
N ALA A 284 2.79 16.47 9.26
CA ALA A 284 3.84 15.47 9.02
C ALA A 284 4.08 14.58 10.25
N VAL A 285 3.95 15.12 11.47
CA VAL A 285 4.05 14.34 12.71
C VAL A 285 2.85 13.39 12.85
N ASP A 286 1.65 13.84 12.50
CA ASP A 286 0.45 13.01 12.48
C ASP A 286 0.60 11.83 11.50
N ALA A 287 1.03 12.10 10.27
CA ALA A 287 1.31 11.08 9.26
C ALA A 287 2.41 10.09 9.73
N LEU A 288 3.44 10.60 10.43
CA LEU A 288 4.47 9.76 11.03
C LEU A 288 3.88 8.82 12.09
N MET A 289 2.97 9.30 12.94
CA MET A 289 2.33 8.45 13.95
C MET A 289 1.45 7.37 13.32
N ASP A 290 0.69 7.70 12.28
CA ASP A 290 -0.12 6.73 11.55
C ASP A 290 0.76 5.65 10.89
N MET A 291 1.88 6.04 10.27
CA MET A 291 2.87 5.13 9.70
C MET A 291 3.47 4.19 10.75
N LEU A 292 3.84 4.70 11.92
CA LEU A 292 4.47 3.90 12.96
C LEU A 292 3.45 3.01 13.73
N ALA A 293 2.18 3.39 13.75
CA ALA A 293 1.11 2.53 14.24
C ALA A 293 0.95 1.30 13.34
N ALA A 294 0.91 1.47 12.03
CA ALA A 294 0.88 0.35 11.08
C ALA A 294 2.15 -0.52 11.15
N ALA A 295 3.33 0.10 11.29
CA ALA A 295 4.56 -0.67 11.51
C ALA A 295 4.50 -1.56 12.77
N LYS A 296 3.85 -1.08 13.83
CA LYS A 296 3.65 -1.85 15.06
C LYS A 296 2.70 -3.04 14.85
N GLU A 297 1.65 -2.88 14.05
CA GLU A 297 0.74 -3.97 13.66
C GLU A 297 1.50 -5.06 12.89
N ASP A 298 2.43 -4.67 12.02
CA ASP A 298 3.34 -5.57 11.32
C ASP A 298 4.49 -6.12 12.20
N GLY A 299 4.48 -5.83 13.51
CA GLY A 299 5.49 -6.29 14.46
C GLY A 299 6.81 -5.53 14.41
N VAL A 300 6.88 -4.41 13.69
CA VAL A 300 8.08 -3.58 13.57
C VAL A 300 8.00 -2.39 14.52
N THR A 301 8.73 -2.47 15.62
CA THR A 301 8.69 -1.52 16.74
C THR A 301 10.07 -0.95 17.06
N ASN A 302 10.19 -0.21 18.20
CA ASN A 302 11.44 0.35 18.70
C ASN A 302 12.04 1.44 17.82
N TRP A 303 11.21 2.32 17.30
CA TRP A 303 11.61 3.47 16.49
C TRP A 303 12.17 4.63 17.32
N GLN A 304 13.05 5.41 16.71
CA GLN A 304 13.53 6.67 17.27
C GLN A 304 13.60 7.75 16.19
N VAL A 305 13.13 8.95 16.50
CA VAL A 305 13.43 10.16 15.72
C VAL A 305 14.69 10.80 16.32
N SER A 306 15.74 10.92 15.51
CA SER A 306 17.01 11.53 15.94
C SER A 306 17.14 12.99 15.52
N ALA A 307 16.44 13.42 14.48
CA ALA A 307 16.33 14.82 14.07
C ALA A 307 14.99 15.06 13.34
N ALA A 308 14.52 16.30 13.42
CA ALA A 308 13.36 16.80 12.67
C ALA A 308 13.61 18.30 12.35
N TYR A 309 12.72 19.22 12.71
CA TYR A 309 12.93 20.64 12.45
C TYR A 309 14.27 21.15 13.01
N ARG A 310 14.95 21.92 12.21
CA ARG A 310 16.18 22.67 12.57
C ARG A 310 16.04 24.11 12.12
N SER A 311 16.25 25.07 13.03
CA SER A 311 16.36 26.47 12.63
C SER A 311 17.62 26.72 11.76
N TYR A 312 17.66 27.84 11.08
CA TYR A 312 18.86 28.28 10.34
C TYR A 312 20.11 28.28 11.23
N LYS A 313 19.95 28.74 12.49
CA LYS A 313 21.03 28.79 13.49
C LYS A 313 21.48 27.39 13.89
N ASP A 314 20.57 26.45 14.12
CA ASP A 314 20.93 25.07 14.48
C ASP A 314 21.74 24.41 13.37
N GLN A 315 21.33 24.61 12.11
CA GLN A 315 22.04 24.07 10.95
C GLN A 315 23.43 24.69 10.80
N GLN A 316 23.56 25.98 11.06
CA GLN A 316 24.85 26.66 11.07
C GLN A 316 25.78 26.06 12.14
N ASP A 317 25.31 25.86 13.36
CA ASP A 317 26.06 25.29 14.46
C ASP A 317 26.49 23.84 14.18
N ILE A 318 25.62 23.04 13.54
CA ILE A 318 25.96 21.69 13.10
C ILE A 318 27.10 21.73 12.06
N LEU A 319 27.01 22.57 11.05
CA LEU A 319 28.03 22.67 10.01
C LEU A 319 29.37 23.11 10.62
N GLU A 320 29.40 24.16 11.44
CA GLU A 320 30.62 24.65 12.10
C GLU A 320 31.23 23.59 13.04
N SER A 321 30.39 22.84 13.77
CA SER A 321 30.86 21.73 14.60
C SER A 321 31.53 20.63 13.79
N ASN A 322 30.95 20.27 12.63
CA ASN A 322 31.56 19.29 11.71
C ASN A 322 32.86 19.80 11.13
N VAL A 323 32.93 21.07 10.69
CA VAL A 323 34.17 21.70 10.21
C VAL A 323 35.25 21.61 11.27
N LYS A 324 34.94 21.99 12.52
CA LYS A 324 35.86 21.90 13.65
C LYS A 324 36.35 20.46 13.89
N ASN A 325 35.45 19.48 13.85
CA ASN A 325 35.80 18.08 13.95
C ASN A 325 36.79 17.61 12.86
N TYR A 326 36.56 18.00 11.61
CA TYR A 326 37.46 17.65 10.51
C TYR A 326 38.83 18.32 10.66
N MET A 327 38.88 19.56 11.15
CA MET A 327 40.13 20.24 11.45
C MET A 327 40.91 19.53 12.57
N GLU A 328 40.22 19.20 13.67
CA GLU A 328 40.86 18.62 14.88
C GLU A 328 41.27 17.16 14.66
N LYS A 329 40.40 16.33 14.08
CA LYS A 329 40.64 14.87 13.94
C LYS A 329 41.47 14.52 12.72
N ASN A 330 41.32 15.27 11.62
CA ASN A 330 41.97 14.95 10.36
C ASN A 330 43.06 15.93 9.96
N GLY A 331 43.33 16.97 10.76
CA GLY A 331 44.36 17.97 10.49
C GLY A 331 44.09 18.81 9.23
N LEU A 332 42.86 18.92 8.79
CA LEU A 332 42.50 19.65 7.58
C LEU A 332 42.55 21.18 7.80
N SER A 333 42.87 21.92 6.73
CA SER A 333 42.62 23.37 6.72
C SER A 333 41.11 23.65 6.82
N ARG A 334 40.70 24.84 7.29
CA ARG A 334 39.28 25.20 7.40
C ARG A 334 38.54 25.06 6.05
N SER A 335 39.18 25.45 4.94
CA SER A 335 38.58 25.35 3.61
C SER A 335 38.38 23.89 3.20
N SER A 336 39.37 23.03 3.43
CA SER A 336 39.27 21.59 3.16
C SER A 336 38.26 20.91 4.09
N ALA A 337 38.22 21.30 5.37
CA ALA A 337 37.28 20.80 6.36
C ALA A 337 35.82 21.18 6.00
N LEU A 338 35.60 22.43 5.56
CA LEU A 338 34.29 22.88 5.09
C LEU A 338 33.84 22.10 3.85
N SER A 339 34.72 21.91 2.87
CA SER A 339 34.42 21.10 1.69
C SER A 339 34.10 19.63 2.06
N ALA A 340 34.79 19.08 3.06
CA ALA A 340 34.51 17.73 3.56
C ALA A 340 33.16 17.67 4.29
N ALA A 341 32.86 18.64 5.16
CA ALA A 341 31.61 18.69 5.92
C ALA A 341 30.39 18.81 5.01
N ARG A 342 30.44 19.59 3.94
CA ARG A 342 29.38 19.80 2.95
C ARG A 342 28.96 18.55 2.17
N LYS A 343 29.73 17.47 2.25
CA LYS A 343 29.37 16.20 1.63
C LYS A 343 28.25 15.46 2.40
N THR A 344 28.07 15.79 3.67
CA THR A 344 27.14 15.11 4.58
C THR A 344 26.27 16.08 5.41
N VAL A 345 26.54 17.37 5.33
CA VAL A 345 25.81 18.41 6.07
C VAL A 345 25.48 19.55 5.11
N ALA A 346 24.22 19.81 4.94
CA ALA A 346 23.74 20.92 4.10
C ALA A 346 24.16 22.28 4.67
N ASP A 347 24.39 23.27 3.80
CA ASP A 347 24.58 24.67 4.22
C ASP A 347 23.27 25.19 4.89
N PRO A 348 23.41 26.18 5.81
CA PRO A 348 22.22 26.85 6.36
C PRO A 348 21.35 27.46 5.26
N GLY A 349 20.05 27.24 5.34
CA GLY A 349 19.09 27.62 4.31
C GLY A 349 18.83 26.54 3.25
N THR A 350 19.68 25.52 3.12
CA THR A 350 19.56 24.49 2.07
C THR A 350 19.20 23.09 2.61
N SER A 351 18.93 22.98 3.91
CA SER A 351 18.54 21.74 4.57
C SER A 351 17.02 21.57 4.57
N GLU A 352 16.51 20.40 4.18
CA GLU A 352 15.08 20.10 4.26
C GLU A 352 14.52 20.10 5.70
N HIS A 353 15.37 19.90 6.70
CA HIS A 353 14.96 20.02 8.11
C HIS A 353 14.44 21.42 8.48
N HIS A 354 14.78 22.46 7.74
CA HIS A 354 14.18 23.80 7.95
C HIS A 354 12.69 23.82 7.68
N THR A 355 12.16 22.91 6.85
CA THR A 355 10.73 22.83 6.55
C THR A 355 9.90 22.24 7.69
N GLY A 356 10.53 21.56 8.65
CA GLY A 356 9.82 20.77 9.67
C GLY A 356 9.08 19.54 9.13
N LEU A 357 9.30 19.20 7.85
CA LEU A 357 8.69 18.07 7.14
C LEU A 357 9.65 16.89 6.95
N ALA A 358 10.91 17.03 7.34
CA ALA A 358 11.94 15.99 7.24
C ALA A 358 12.23 15.38 8.62
N PHE A 359 12.39 14.06 8.66
CA PHE A 359 12.69 13.29 9.87
C PHE A 359 13.84 12.32 9.63
N ASP A 360 14.79 12.29 10.56
CA ASP A 360 15.84 11.27 10.60
C ASP A 360 15.40 10.12 11.50
N MET A 361 15.06 9.00 10.88
CA MET A 361 14.58 7.79 11.55
C MET A 361 15.74 6.88 11.95
N THR A 362 15.73 6.40 13.19
CA THR A 362 16.77 5.50 13.71
C THR A 362 16.17 4.42 14.61
N VAL A 363 17.04 3.56 15.09
CA VAL A 363 16.74 2.57 16.14
C VAL A 363 17.69 2.86 17.31
N PRO A 364 17.20 2.92 18.57
CA PRO A 364 18.05 3.16 19.71
C PRO A 364 19.24 2.17 19.78
N ASN A 365 20.43 2.68 20.06
CA ASN A 365 21.67 1.89 20.19
C ASN A 365 22.10 1.14 18.91
N THR A 366 21.71 1.61 17.73
CA THR A 366 22.09 1.02 16.45
C THR A 366 22.80 2.07 15.60
N GLU A 367 24.00 1.76 15.10
CA GLU A 367 24.75 2.65 14.21
C GLU A 367 24.42 2.43 12.72
N ALA A 368 24.01 1.21 12.35
CA ALA A 368 23.72 0.83 10.97
C ALA A 368 22.20 0.68 10.74
N PHE A 369 21.47 1.79 10.67
CA PHE A 369 20.03 1.79 10.42
C PHE A 369 19.64 1.02 9.16
N ILE A 370 20.42 1.13 8.09
CA ILE A 370 20.17 0.48 6.79
C ILE A 370 20.01 -1.05 6.90
N SER A 371 20.62 -1.68 7.90
CA SER A 371 20.57 -3.14 8.09
C SER A 371 19.41 -3.59 9.00
N THR A 372 18.58 -2.68 9.48
CA THR A 372 17.50 -2.99 10.44
C THR A 372 16.21 -3.40 9.76
N PRO A 373 15.35 -4.21 10.43
CA PRO A 373 13.99 -4.47 9.97
C PRO A 373 13.18 -3.18 9.79
N GLN A 374 13.42 -2.18 10.65
CA GLN A 374 12.78 -0.87 10.59
C GLN A 374 13.08 -0.14 9.29
N CYS A 375 14.36 -0.08 8.87
CA CYS A 375 14.72 0.53 7.59
C CYS A 375 14.06 -0.18 6.42
N LYS A 376 14.07 -1.51 6.41
CA LYS A 376 13.44 -2.32 5.36
C LYS A 376 11.94 -2.05 5.26
N TRP A 377 11.25 -2.01 6.40
CA TRP A 377 9.82 -1.72 6.46
C TRP A 377 9.53 -0.28 6.02
N LEU A 378 10.30 0.69 6.51
CA LEU A 378 10.18 2.10 6.16
C LEU A 378 10.25 2.32 4.65
N HIS A 379 11.26 1.75 3.98
CA HIS A 379 11.46 1.87 2.54
C HIS A 379 10.35 1.20 1.71
N ALA A 380 9.68 0.20 2.26
CA ALA A 380 8.57 -0.48 1.60
C ALA A 380 7.24 0.27 1.73
N HIS A 381 7.03 1.01 2.83
CA HIS A 381 5.70 1.50 3.22
C HIS A 381 5.58 3.01 3.40
N CYS A 382 6.67 3.77 3.53
CA CYS A 382 6.60 5.21 3.83
C CYS A 382 5.77 6.01 2.81
N TRP A 383 5.74 5.58 1.58
CA TRP A 383 5.01 6.19 0.47
C TRP A 383 3.49 6.22 0.67
N ASP A 384 2.94 5.20 1.34
CA ASP A 384 1.51 5.11 1.65
C ASP A 384 1.06 6.13 2.69
N TYR A 385 2.02 6.70 3.43
CA TYR A 385 1.80 7.70 4.48
C TYR A 385 2.29 9.10 4.09
N GLY A 386 2.55 9.33 2.80
CA GLY A 386 2.96 10.63 2.30
C GLY A 386 4.43 10.95 2.48
N PHE A 387 5.27 9.98 2.84
CA PHE A 387 6.71 10.16 2.95
C PHE A 387 7.45 9.59 1.74
N ILE A 388 8.60 10.16 1.46
CA ILE A 388 9.59 9.64 0.51
C ILE A 388 10.89 9.36 1.25
N VAL A 389 11.64 8.34 0.82
CA VAL A 389 13.06 8.22 1.13
C VAL A 389 13.77 9.24 0.27
N ARG A 390 14.23 10.32 0.88
CA ARG A 390 14.63 11.54 0.16
C ARG A 390 15.89 11.38 -0.68
N TYR A 391 16.90 10.75 -0.14
CA TYR A 391 18.21 10.60 -0.76
C TYR A 391 18.47 9.13 -1.08
N GLN A 392 18.08 8.74 -2.29
CA GLN A 392 18.20 7.37 -2.79
C GLN A 392 19.55 7.17 -3.49
N LYS A 393 20.07 5.94 -3.49
CA LYS A 393 21.40 5.63 -4.03
C LYS A 393 21.55 5.90 -5.52
N ASP A 394 20.52 5.66 -6.28
CA ASP A 394 20.46 5.88 -7.74
C ASP A 394 20.16 7.33 -8.13
N LYS A 395 19.98 8.24 -7.15
CA LYS A 395 19.63 9.64 -7.34
C LYS A 395 20.70 10.62 -6.81
N GLU A 396 21.85 10.13 -6.36
CA GLU A 396 22.93 10.98 -5.78
C GLU A 396 23.40 12.08 -6.72
N ASP A 397 23.49 11.80 -8.03
CA ASP A 397 23.91 12.78 -9.03
C ASP A 397 22.87 13.90 -9.26
N ILE A 398 21.59 13.63 -8.98
CA ILE A 398 20.50 14.59 -9.15
C ILE A 398 20.32 15.42 -7.88
N THR A 399 20.24 14.77 -6.73
CA THR A 399 20.01 15.42 -5.44
C THR A 399 21.24 16.15 -4.92
N GLY A 400 22.45 15.72 -5.36
CA GLY A 400 23.73 16.21 -4.89
C GLY A 400 24.13 15.75 -3.49
N PHE A 401 23.37 14.81 -2.89
CA PHE A 401 23.66 14.20 -1.59
C PHE A 401 23.91 12.70 -1.74
N LEU A 402 24.75 12.17 -0.85
CA LEU A 402 24.91 10.73 -0.69
C LEU A 402 23.61 10.11 -0.18
N ALA A 403 23.40 8.82 -0.45
CA ALA A 403 22.23 8.10 -0.01
C ALA A 403 22.10 8.09 1.52
N GLU A 404 20.93 8.44 2.01
CA GLU A 404 20.57 8.46 3.43
C GLU A 404 19.32 7.61 3.68
N ALA A 405 19.54 6.39 4.10
CA ALA A 405 18.46 5.44 4.32
C ALA A 405 17.48 5.81 5.46
N TRP A 406 17.90 6.74 6.32
CA TRP A 406 17.17 7.20 7.50
C TRP A 406 16.36 8.47 7.27
N HIS A 407 16.70 9.26 6.24
CA HIS A 407 16.11 10.56 5.98
C HIS A 407 14.84 10.43 5.13
N ILE A 408 13.70 10.70 5.76
CA ILE A 408 12.40 10.73 5.09
C ILE A 408 11.86 12.15 5.05
N ARG A 409 11.17 12.45 3.94
CA ARG A 409 10.52 13.73 3.72
C ARG A 409 9.03 13.56 3.50
N TYR A 410 8.20 14.29 4.25
CA TYR A 410 6.76 14.36 4.02
C TYR A 410 6.47 15.27 2.82
N VAL A 411 5.72 14.76 1.88
CA VAL A 411 5.30 15.44 0.64
C VAL A 411 3.79 15.32 0.38
N GLY A 412 3.06 14.57 1.23
CA GLY A 412 1.66 14.22 0.99
C GLY A 412 1.51 12.90 0.23
N VAL A 413 0.41 12.19 0.49
CA VAL A 413 0.19 10.82 -0.03
C VAL A 413 0.08 10.80 -1.56
N GLU A 414 -0.61 11.77 -2.14
CA GLU A 414 -0.76 11.89 -3.60
C GLU A 414 0.57 12.05 -4.31
N HIS A 415 1.49 12.87 -3.76
CA HIS A 415 2.81 13.11 -4.35
C HIS A 415 3.76 11.92 -4.15
N SER A 416 3.79 11.38 -2.93
CA SER A 416 4.69 10.25 -2.59
C SER A 416 4.41 9.01 -3.43
N ARG A 417 3.15 8.68 -3.68
CA ARG A 417 2.75 7.53 -4.51
C ARG A 417 3.18 7.69 -5.97
N VAL A 418 3.00 8.88 -6.54
CA VAL A 418 3.49 9.17 -7.90
C VAL A 418 5.00 9.02 -8.00
N MET A 419 5.72 9.55 -7.00
CA MET A 419 7.18 9.47 -6.95
C MET A 419 7.65 8.01 -6.79
N GLN A 420 6.97 7.21 -5.97
CA GLN A 420 7.24 5.78 -5.82
C GLN A 420 7.02 5.02 -7.13
N GLU A 421 5.84 5.16 -7.75
CA GLU A 421 5.47 4.42 -8.95
C GLU A 421 6.43 4.68 -10.12
N LYS A 422 6.91 5.92 -10.25
CA LYS A 422 7.83 6.33 -11.30
C LYS A 422 9.30 6.29 -10.92
N ASN A 423 9.62 5.90 -9.70
CA ASN A 423 10.98 5.94 -9.14
C ASN A 423 11.62 7.33 -9.30
N LEU A 424 10.91 8.39 -8.88
CA LEU A 424 11.37 9.78 -8.97
C LEU A 424 11.87 10.27 -7.62
N CYS A 425 12.94 11.05 -7.63
CA CYS A 425 13.27 11.94 -6.52
C CYS A 425 12.42 13.22 -6.59
N LEU A 426 12.49 14.07 -5.57
CA LEU A 426 11.67 15.28 -5.49
C LEU A 426 11.98 16.26 -6.63
N GLU A 427 13.25 16.40 -7.01
CA GLU A 427 13.69 17.24 -8.12
C GLU A 427 13.05 16.78 -9.45
N GLU A 428 13.19 15.51 -9.80
CA GLU A 428 12.61 14.95 -11.03
C GLU A 428 11.09 15.07 -11.06
N TYR A 429 10.45 14.88 -9.90
CA TYR A 429 9.00 15.02 -9.78
C TYR A 429 8.55 16.46 -10.05
N LEU A 430 9.22 17.45 -9.48
CA LEU A 430 8.87 18.86 -9.66
C LEU A 430 9.19 19.35 -11.08
N ASP A 431 10.24 18.85 -11.72
CA ASP A 431 10.55 19.14 -13.12
C ASP A 431 9.43 18.64 -14.06
N LEU A 432 8.85 17.46 -13.77
CA LEU A 432 7.70 16.94 -14.52
C LEU A 432 6.42 17.73 -14.26
N ALA A 433 6.26 18.29 -13.06
CA ALA A 433 5.09 19.05 -12.66
C ALA A 433 5.11 20.51 -13.13
N SER A 434 6.28 21.02 -13.51
CA SER A 434 6.43 22.39 -14.01
C SER A 434 5.89 22.49 -15.43
N PRO A 435 4.97 23.43 -15.74
CA PRO A 435 4.53 23.64 -17.10
C PRO A 435 5.71 24.09 -17.98
N GLN A 436 5.95 23.39 -19.10
CA GLN A 436 6.92 23.77 -20.10
C GLN A 436 6.48 25.02 -20.87
#